data_2447add699cf0e832f8116655f100989
#
_entry.id   2447add699cf0e832f8116655f100989
#
_cell.length_a   1.000
_cell.length_b   1.000
_cell.length_c   1.000
_cell.angle_alpha   90.00
_cell.angle_beta   90.00
_cell.angle_gamma   90.00
#
_symmetry.space_group_name_H-M   'P 1'
#
loop_
_entity.id
_entity.type
_entity.pdbx_description
1 polymer ?
#
loop_
_entity_poly.entity_id
_entity_poly.type
_entity_poly.pdbx_seq_one_letter_code
_entity_poly.pdbx_strand_id
1 'polypeptide(L)'
;MLAQPQVVETLALPAQVRGAELTRIAPSALPYAPKTLIIPATVREVGDGNACRGTKRLVLPEGLERVGAHSFCSRTLEGPVALPKSLRSVGEGSFEFSVCRLAWSGVAVHVPADQLLSCFTLDAEPGSDPFDLPRYDEVLRSGKNVPDRLGALLHRLERPVGLDVQMQAAFADEVRAAGREALVRIAREGSLEMVRQLADLGLMEDKRFDAQIELLRQGNRMDCVAFLMERRHRSGAQADETGERDASASLRSKFAL
;
A
#
# COMPACT_ATOMS: atom_id res chain seq x y z
N MET A 1 -1.35 45.19 -1.36
CA MET A 1 -0.58 44.04 -0.80
C MET A 1 -1.60 43.04 -0.31
N LEU A 2 -1.88 41.96 -1.04
CA LEU A 2 -2.77 40.90 -0.57
C LEU A 2 -1.96 40.07 0.39
N ALA A 3 -2.47 39.91 1.64
CA ALA A 3 -1.84 39.05 2.63
C ALA A 3 -1.72 37.63 2.07
N GLN A 4 -0.53 37.09 2.04
CA GLN A 4 -0.34 35.67 1.69
C GLN A 4 -1.12 34.84 2.73
N PRO A 5 -1.92 33.85 2.29
CA PRO A 5 -2.62 32.98 3.22
C PRO A 5 -1.58 32.29 4.10
N GLN A 6 -1.68 32.50 5.42
CA GLN A 6 -0.84 31.77 6.37
C GLN A 6 -1.13 30.27 6.21
N VAL A 7 -0.12 29.53 5.80
CA VAL A 7 -0.20 28.06 5.77
C VAL A 7 -0.30 27.58 7.21
N VAL A 8 -1.44 27.04 7.60
CA VAL A 8 -1.64 26.43 8.92
C VAL A 8 -0.84 25.12 8.94
N GLU A 9 0.14 25.03 9.83
CA GLU A 9 0.97 23.81 9.94
C GLU A 9 0.15 22.60 10.34
N THR A 10 -0.62 22.72 11.42
CA THR A 10 -1.49 21.63 11.91
C THR A 10 -2.86 22.16 12.25
N LEU A 11 -3.88 21.55 11.66
CA LEU A 11 -5.28 21.77 12.02
C LEU A 11 -5.82 20.50 12.69
N ALA A 12 -5.93 20.53 13.99
CA ALA A 12 -6.69 19.54 14.74
C ALA A 12 -8.10 20.09 14.96
N LEU A 13 -9.11 19.44 14.39
CA LEU A 13 -10.49 19.85 14.63
C LEU A 13 -10.88 19.52 16.07
N PRO A 14 -11.66 20.39 16.75
CA PRO A 14 -12.10 20.12 18.10
C PRO A 14 -13.17 19.02 18.14
N ALA A 15 -13.19 18.20 19.19
CA ALA A 15 -14.23 17.18 19.38
C ALA A 15 -15.60 17.80 19.69
N GLN A 16 -15.64 19.06 20.14
CA GLN A 16 -16.88 19.79 20.47
C GLN A 16 -16.83 21.20 19.91
N VAL A 17 -17.97 21.66 19.42
CA VAL A 17 -18.19 23.03 18.94
C VAL A 17 -19.40 23.62 19.67
N ARG A 18 -19.20 24.72 20.39
CA ARG A 18 -20.26 25.40 21.19
C ARG A 18 -21.00 24.46 22.16
N GLY A 19 -20.26 23.51 22.77
CA GLY A 19 -20.82 22.55 23.73
C GLY A 19 -21.51 21.32 23.10
N ALA A 20 -21.62 21.26 21.78
CA ALA A 20 -22.12 20.10 21.06
C ALA A 20 -20.97 19.27 20.48
N GLU A 21 -21.12 17.96 20.48
CA GLU A 21 -20.16 17.02 19.90
C GLU A 21 -20.09 17.20 18.38
N LEU A 22 -18.87 17.27 17.82
CA LEU A 22 -18.64 17.35 16.38
C LEU A 22 -18.70 15.96 15.79
N THR A 23 -19.86 15.54 15.28
CA THR A 23 -20.07 14.21 14.68
C THR A 23 -20.04 14.24 13.15
N ARG A 24 -20.18 15.41 12.54
CA ARG A 24 -20.24 15.60 11.09
C ARG A 24 -19.50 16.85 10.64
N ILE A 25 -18.75 16.73 9.56
CA ILE A 25 -18.15 17.84 8.81
C ILE A 25 -19.05 18.11 7.60
N ALA A 26 -19.56 19.34 7.49
CA ALA A 26 -20.46 19.73 6.39
C ALA A 26 -19.70 19.73 5.03
N PRO A 27 -20.41 19.68 3.90
CA PRO A 27 -19.80 19.82 2.58
C PRO A 27 -18.99 21.11 2.47
N SER A 28 -17.79 21.03 1.88
CA SER A 28 -16.87 22.15 1.65
C SER A 28 -16.54 22.99 2.91
N ALA A 29 -16.63 22.37 4.09
CA ALA A 29 -16.38 23.06 5.37
C ALA A 29 -14.88 23.23 5.67
N LEU A 30 -14.00 22.52 4.99
CA LEU A 30 -12.54 22.58 5.15
C LEU A 30 -11.93 23.38 3.99
N PRO A 31 -11.94 24.74 4.03
CA PRO A 31 -11.62 25.57 2.86
C PRO A 31 -10.14 25.65 2.51
N TYR A 32 -9.25 25.37 3.47
CA TYR A 32 -7.80 25.46 3.27
C TYR A 32 -7.10 24.17 3.72
N ALA A 33 -6.02 23.83 3.03
CA ALA A 33 -5.24 22.63 3.32
C ALA A 33 -4.16 22.94 4.34
N PRO A 34 -4.33 22.54 5.61
CA PRO A 34 -3.23 22.51 6.57
C PRO A 34 -2.19 21.49 6.12
N LYS A 35 -0.93 21.63 6.54
CA LYS A 35 0.06 20.56 6.27
C LYS A 35 -0.33 19.26 6.95
N THR A 36 -0.81 19.33 8.17
CA THR A 36 -1.37 18.18 8.90
C THR A 36 -2.82 18.46 9.26
N LEU A 37 -3.72 17.55 8.88
CA LEU A 37 -5.13 17.58 9.26
C LEU A 37 -5.45 16.40 10.17
N ILE A 38 -5.99 16.68 11.34
CA ILE A 38 -6.42 15.68 12.33
C ILE A 38 -7.92 15.79 12.52
N ILE A 39 -8.66 14.72 12.17
CA ILE A 39 -10.09 14.61 12.39
C ILE A 39 -10.32 13.96 13.77
N PRO A 40 -11.14 14.53 14.65
CA PRO A 40 -11.35 14.01 16.00
C PRO A 40 -12.15 12.70 16.00
N ALA A 41 -11.98 11.92 17.06
CA ALA A 41 -12.61 10.60 17.23
C ALA A 41 -14.15 10.61 17.23
N THR A 42 -14.75 11.77 17.45
CA THR A 42 -16.21 11.95 17.46
C THR A 42 -16.83 12.00 16.08
N VAL A 43 -16.05 12.34 15.03
CA VAL A 43 -16.57 12.48 13.66
C VAL A 43 -16.86 11.13 13.04
N ARG A 44 -18.10 10.99 12.54
CA ARG A 44 -18.61 9.82 11.83
C ARG A 44 -18.75 10.05 10.33
N GLU A 45 -18.92 11.31 9.93
CA GLU A 45 -19.19 11.67 8.54
C GLU A 45 -18.43 12.91 8.10
N VAL A 46 -17.86 12.86 6.91
CA VAL A 46 -17.28 13.99 6.19
C VAL A 46 -18.09 14.19 4.91
N GLY A 47 -18.66 15.38 4.74
CA GLY A 47 -19.45 15.75 3.56
C GLY A 47 -18.57 15.97 2.32
N ASP A 48 -19.22 16.20 1.18
CA ASP A 48 -18.59 16.35 -0.12
C ASP A 48 -17.65 17.56 -0.21
N GLY A 49 -16.68 17.52 -1.12
CA GLY A 49 -15.87 18.66 -1.50
C GLY A 49 -14.87 19.15 -0.45
N ASN A 50 -14.61 18.38 0.60
CA ASN A 50 -13.56 18.66 1.58
C ASN A 50 -12.17 18.23 1.06
N ALA A 51 -11.75 18.79 -0.08
CA ALA A 51 -10.65 18.30 -0.88
C ALA A 51 -9.27 18.32 -0.19
N CYS A 52 -9.05 19.24 0.76
CA CYS A 52 -7.81 19.36 1.54
C CYS A 52 -6.53 19.37 0.69
N ARG A 53 -6.56 20.04 -0.46
CA ARG A 53 -5.44 20.12 -1.41
C ARG A 53 -4.22 20.74 -0.74
N GLY A 54 -3.07 20.07 -0.84
CA GLY A 54 -1.82 20.51 -0.21
C GLY A 54 -1.58 19.97 1.20
N THR A 55 -2.52 19.20 1.76
CA THR A 55 -2.30 18.45 3.00
C THR A 55 -1.24 17.37 2.77
N LYS A 56 -0.25 17.33 3.65
CA LYS A 56 0.84 16.35 3.63
C LYS A 56 0.54 15.14 4.51
N ARG A 57 -0.17 15.36 5.60
CA ARG A 57 -0.51 14.31 6.57
C ARG A 57 -1.99 14.38 6.96
N LEU A 58 -2.69 13.27 6.80
CA LEU A 58 -4.09 13.13 7.16
C LEU A 58 -4.25 12.05 8.22
N VAL A 59 -4.91 12.38 9.33
CA VAL A 59 -5.22 11.45 10.41
C VAL A 59 -6.73 11.31 10.50
N LEU A 60 -7.23 10.12 10.18
CA LEU A 60 -8.63 9.76 10.24
C LEU A 60 -8.94 9.00 11.53
N PRO A 61 -10.12 9.21 12.16
CA PRO A 61 -10.49 8.50 13.37
C PRO A 61 -11.06 7.11 13.08
N GLU A 62 -10.88 6.18 14.01
CA GLU A 62 -11.45 4.83 13.93
C GLU A 62 -12.99 4.79 13.86
N GLY A 63 -13.66 5.85 14.27
CA GLY A 63 -15.11 5.94 14.21
C GLY A 63 -15.69 6.51 12.92
N LEU A 64 -14.86 6.88 11.94
CA LEU A 64 -15.31 7.46 10.68
C LEU A 64 -16.02 6.41 9.82
N GLU A 65 -17.27 6.68 9.42
CA GLU A 65 -18.13 5.77 8.68
C GLU A 65 -18.32 6.17 7.22
N ARG A 66 -18.37 7.48 6.94
CA ARG A 66 -18.64 7.99 5.60
C ARG A 66 -17.72 9.15 5.21
N VAL A 67 -17.25 9.12 3.99
CA VAL A 67 -16.51 10.21 3.34
C VAL A 67 -17.23 10.56 2.04
N GLY A 68 -17.62 11.81 1.92
CA GLY A 68 -18.33 12.34 0.75
C GLY A 68 -17.44 12.49 -0.48
N ALA A 69 -18.06 12.72 -1.63
CA ALA A 69 -17.36 12.83 -2.92
C ALA A 69 -16.29 13.95 -2.92
N HIS A 70 -15.22 13.74 -3.69
CA HIS A 70 -14.11 14.69 -3.87
C HIS A 70 -13.51 15.22 -2.56
N SER A 71 -13.48 14.38 -1.51
CA SER A 71 -12.90 14.71 -0.21
C SER A 71 -11.52 14.09 -0.07
N PHE A 72 -10.61 14.79 0.62
CA PHE A 72 -9.23 14.36 0.86
C PHE A 72 -8.40 14.10 -0.41
N CYS A 73 -8.64 14.86 -1.48
CA CYS A 73 -7.93 14.78 -2.77
C CYS A 73 -6.64 15.58 -2.71
N SER A 74 -5.57 15.04 -2.13
CA SER A 74 -4.28 15.73 -2.02
C SER A 74 -3.18 14.98 -2.78
N ARG A 75 -2.49 15.70 -3.69
CA ARG A 75 -1.30 15.19 -4.40
C ARG A 75 -0.02 15.25 -3.57
N THR A 76 -0.09 15.86 -2.38
CA THR A 76 1.08 16.14 -1.53
C THR A 76 1.11 15.27 -0.29
N LEU A 77 0.21 14.30 -0.14
CA LEU A 77 0.23 13.37 0.99
C LEU A 77 1.54 12.60 1.04
N GLU A 78 2.16 12.62 2.21
CA GLU A 78 3.40 11.91 2.51
C GLU A 78 3.04 10.57 3.18
N GLY A 79 3.10 9.48 2.40
CA GLY A 79 2.77 8.14 2.85
C GLY A 79 1.29 7.77 2.76
N PRO A 80 0.96 6.51 3.07
CA PRO A 80 -0.39 6.00 2.94
C PRO A 80 -1.33 6.55 4.02
N VAL A 81 -2.57 6.85 3.62
CA VAL A 81 -3.66 7.22 4.54
C VAL A 81 -4.22 5.96 5.18
N ALA A 82 -4.22 5.87 6.51
CA ALA A 82 -4.86 4.77 7.23
C ALA A 82 -6.38 4.91 7.14
N LEU A 83 -7.04 3.95 6.48
CA LEU A 83 -8.50 3.86 6.44
C LEU A 83 -8.98 3.05 7.64
N PRO A 84 -9.90 3.58 8.47
CA PRO A 84 -10.41 2.87 9.64
C PRO A 84 -11.38 1.76 9.26
N LYS A 85 -11.47 0.71 10.09
CA LYS A 85 -12.38 -0.42 9.87
C LYS A 85 -13.85 -0.02 9.92
N SER A 86 -14.17 1.08 10.56
CA SER A 86 -15.53 1.64 10.61
C SER A 86 -16.02 2.22 9.28
N LEU A 87 -15.11 2.51 8.35
CA LEU A 87 -15.44 3.16 7.08
C LEU A 87 -16.30 2.23 6.20
N ARG A 88 -17.50 2.69 5.81
CA ARG A 88 -18.50 1.96 5.04
C ARG A 88 -18.72 2.54 3.66
N SER A 89 -18.46 3.83 3.48
CA SER A 89 -18.72 4.49 2.22
C SER A 89 -17.70 5.58 1.93
N VAL A 90 -17.23 5.59 0.70
CA VAL A 90 -16.33 6.61 0.16
C VAL A 90 -16.93 7.13 -1.13
N GLY A 91 -17.17 8.43 -1.21
CA GLY A 91 -17.73 9.08 -2.39
C GLY A 91 -16.73 9.12 -3.56
N GLU A 92 -17.25 9.31 -4.76
CA GLU A 92 -16.48 9.40 -5.99
C GLU A 92 -15.35 10.42 -5.87
N GLY A 93 -14.18 10.11 -6.43
CA GLY A 93 -13.00 10.99 -6.45
C GLY A 93 -12.38 11.28 -5.08
N SER A 94 -12.85 10.66 -4.00
CA SER A 94 -12.22 10.82 -2.68
C SER A 94 -10.93 10.01 -2.58
N PHE A 95 -9.96 10.56 -1.86
CA PHE A 95 -8.60 10.02 -1.78
C PHE A 95 -7.89 9.88 -3.14
N GLU A 96 -8.42 10.52 -4.19
CA GLU A 96 -7.77 10.55 -5.50
C GLU A 96 -6.30 10.97 -5.33
N PHE A 97 -5.39 10.30 -5.99
CA PHE A 97 -3.92 10.47 -5.87
C PHE A 97 -3.28 9.94 -4.56
N SER A 98 -4.02 9.26 -3.70
CA SER A 98 -3.50 8.77 -2.43
C SER A 98 -3.30 7.26 -2.47
N VAL A 99 -2.28 6.78 -1.78
CA VAL A 99 -2.20 5.38 -1.35
C VAL A 99 -2.95 5.27 -0.03
N CYS A 100 -3.90 4.37 0.05
CA CYS A 100 -4.62 4.10 1.28
C CYS A 100 -4.14 2.78 1.89
N ARG A 101 -4.11 2.69 3.21
CA ARG A 101 -3.79 1.46 3.94
C ARG A 101 -4.99 1.04 4.76
N LEU A 102 -5.46 -0.18 4.55
CA LEU A 102 -6.51 -0.76 5.36
C LEU A 102 -5.97 -1.05 6.75
N ALA A 103 -6.48 -0.37 7.78
CA ALA A 103 -5.90 -0.44 9.13
C ALA A 103 -5.92 -1.85 9.73
N TRP A 104 -6.92 -2.68 9.37
CA TRP A 104 -7.12 -4.02 9.92
C TRP A 104 -6.32 -5.13 9.22
N SER A 105 -6.01 -4.99 7.92
CA SER A 105 -5.23 -5.98 7.17
C SER A 105 -3.82 -5.52 6.84
N GLY A 106 -3.56 -4.21 6.95
CA GLY A 106 -2.31 -3.59 6.57
C GLY A 106 -2.07 -3.53 5.05
N VAL A 107 -3.03 -3.99 4.23
CA VAL A 107 -2.95 -3.94 2.77
C VAL A 107 -2.98 -2.49 2.32
N ALA A 108 -2.00 -2.09 1.51
CA ALA A 108 -2.02 -0.80 0.84
C ALA A 108 -2.76 -0.91 -0.48
N VAL A 109 -3.76 -0.05 -0.67
CA VAL A 109 -4.58 0.01 -1.88
C VAL A 109 -4.34 1.34 -2.59
N HIS A 110 -4.14 1.27 -3.90
CA HIS A 110 -4.06 2.43 -4.76
C HIS A 110 -5.47 2.72 -5.28
N VAL A 111 -5.95 3.91 -5.00
CA VAL A 111 -7.31 4.30 -5.32
C VAL A 111 -7.40 4.68 -6.80
N PRO A 112 -8.08 3.92 -7.66
CA PRO A 112 -8.55 4.42 -8.93
C PRO A 112 -9.66 5.43 -8.67
N ALA A 113 -9.62 6.58 -9.31
CA ALA A 113 -10.46 7.73 -9.03
C ALA A 113 -11.97 7.45 -9.01
N ASP A 114 -12.42 6.45 -9.75
CA ASP A 114 -13.83 6.13 -10.00
C ASP A 114 -14.25 4.74 -9.49
N GLN A 115 -13.35 3.94 -8.93
CA GLN A 115 -13.63 2.53 -8.64
C GLN A 115 -13.48 2.13 -7.17
N LEU A 116 -12.89 2.96 -6.32
CA LEU A 116 -12.72 2.63 -4.90
C LEU A 116 -14.06 2.36 -4.22
N LEU A 117 -15.08 3.15 -4.55
CA LEU A 117 -16.43 2.98 -4.00
C LEU A 117 -16.97 1.56 -4.26
N SER A 118 -16.69 1.00 -5.44
CA SER A 118 -17.16 -0.34 -5.81
C SER A 118 -16.50 -1.47 -5.00
N CYS A 119 -15.41 -1.16 -4.30
CA CYS A 119 -14.71 -2.11 -3.43
C CYS A 119 -15.17 -2.03 -1.97
N PHE A 120 -16.08 -1.10 -1.61
CA PHE A 120 -16.68 -1.07 -0.29
C PHE A 120 -18.00 -1.83 -0.27
N THR A 121 -18.19 -2.68 0.74
CA THR A 121 -19.45 -3.38 0.98
C THR A 121 -20.35 -2.47 1.82
N LEU A 122 -21.30 -1.79 1.17
CA LEU A 122 -22.17 -0.79 1.81
C LEU A 122 -23.03 -1.34 2.95
N ASP A 123 -23.42 -2.61 2.86
CA ASP A 123 -24.27 -3.31 3.83
C ASP A 123 -23.48 -4.37 4.63
N ALA A 124 -22.18 -4.15 4.84
CA ALA A 124 -21.35 -5.08 5.59
C ALA A 124 -21.89 -5.26 7.03
N GLU A 125 -22.07 -6.51 7.47
CA GLU A 125 -22.48 -6.83 8.84
C GLU A 125 -21.50 -6.21 9.86
N PRO A 126 -22.00 -5.81 11.04
CA PRO A 126 -21.15 -5.30 12.10
C PRO A 126 -20.01 -6.26 12.42
N GLY A 127 -18.78 -5.80 12.30
CA GLY A 127 -17.57 -6.61 12.55
C GLY A 127 -16.97 -7.31 11.33
N SER A 128 -17.68 -7.38 10.19
CA SER A 128 -17.13 -7.88 8.94
C SER A 128 -16.13 -6.88 8.32
N ASP A 129 -15.37 -7.37 7.33
CA ASP A 129 -14.47 -6.51 6.55
C ASP A 129 -15.30 -5.62 5.60
N PRO A 130 -15.21 -4.29 5.70
CA PRO A 130 -15.97 -3.39 4.83
C PRO A 130 -15.37 -3.26 3.42
N PHE A 131 -14.20 -3.82 3.17
CA PHE A 131 -13.48 -3.69 1.90
C PHE A 131 -13.33 -5.05 1.22
N ASP A 132 -13.86 -5.16 0.00
CA ASP A 132 -13.81 -6.34 -0.86
C ASP A 132 -12.46 -6.39 -1.59
N LEU A 133 -11.46 -7.07 -1.00
CA LEU A 133 -10.16 -7.27 -1.61
C LEU A 133 -10.23 -8.05 -2.93
N PRO A 134 -11.00 -9.14 -3.09
CA PRO A 134 -11.21 -9.79 -4.38
C PRO A 134 -11.71 -8.83 -5.46
N ARG A 135 -12.64 -7.95 -5.13
CA ARG A 135 -13.12 -6.93 -6.07
C ARG A 135 -12.03 -5.94 -6.45
N TYR A 136 -11.22 -5.52 -5.48
CA TYR A 136 -10.05 -4.67 -5.76
C TYR A 136 -9.03 -5.36 -6.67
N ASP A 137 -8.78 -6.65 -6.47
CA ASP A 137 -7.88 -7.44 -7.32
C ASP A 137 -8.38 -7.52 -8.76
N GLU A 138 -9.69 -7.65 -8.97
CA GLU A 138 -10.31 -7.58 -10.30
C GLU A 138 -10.15 -6.19 -10.95
N VAL A 139 -10.27 -5.11 -10.18
CA VAL A 139 -9.97 -3.76 -10.66
C VAL A 139 -8.52 -3.64 -11.10
N LEU A 140 -7.58 -4.14 -10.31
CA LEU A 140 -6.16 -4.20 -10.68
C LEU A 140 -5.95 -5.04 -11.94
N ARG A 141 -6.57 -6.23 -12.03
CA ARG A 141 -6.46 -7.12 -13.18
C ARG A 141 -6.94 -6.45 -14.46
N SER A 142 -8.04 -5.69 -14.39
CA SER A 142 -8.60 -4.98 -15.56
C SER A 142 -7.64 -3.93 -16.14
N GLY A 143 -6.72 -3.42 -15.34
CA GLY A 143 -5.74 -2.40 -15.74
C GLY A 143 -6.31 -1.02 -16.01
N LYS A 144 -7.64 -0.86 -15.92
CA LYS A 144 -8.31 0.40 -16.24
C LYS A 144 -8.16 1.41 -15.10
N ASN A 145 -7.75 2.62 -15.43
CA ASN A 145 -7.77 3.79 -14.54
C ASN A 145 -7.00 3.62 -13.21
N VAL A 146 -5.97 2.77 -13.14
CA VAL A 146 -5.08 2.69 -11.98
C VAL A 146 -3.91 3.66 -12.18
N PRO A 147 -3.86 4.80 -11.48
CA PRO A 147 -2.88 5.87 -11.77
C PRO A 147 -1.42 5.43 -11.58
N ASP A 148 -1.17 4.56 -10.61
CA ASP A 148 0.15 4.00 -10.31
C ASP A 148 0.03 2.47 -10.24
N ARG A 149 -0.12 1.85 -11.40
CA ARG A 149 -0.35 0.41 -11.49
C ARG A 149 0.80 -0.40 -10.91
N LEU A 150 2.03 -0.06 -11.23
CA LEU A 150 3.19 -0.81 -10.72
C LEU A 150 3.28 -0.74 -9.19
N GLY A 151 3.09 0.45 -8.61
CA GLY A 151 3.04 0.60 -7.16
C GLY A 151 1.89 -0.19 -6.53
N ALA A 152 0.71 -0.20 -7.17
CA ALA A 152 -0.43 -0.99 -6.72
C ALA A 152 -0.13 -2.49 -6.68
N LEU A 153 0.49 -3.03 -7.74
CA LEU A 153 0.89 -4.44 -7.81
C LEU A 153 1.94 -4.79 -6.75
N LEU A 154 2.96 -3.95 -6.60
CA LEU A 154 4.01 -4.15 -5.58
C LEU A 154 3.43 -4.20 -4.16
N HIS A 155 2.55 -3.26 -3.81
CA HIS A 155 1.90 -3.25 -2.50
C HIS A 155 0.92 -4.42 -2.31
N ARG A 156 0.26 -4.86 -3.38
CA ARG A 156 -0.64 -6.01 -3.30
C ARG A 156 0.12 -7.32 -3.12
N LEU A 157 1.29 -7.45 -3.75
CA LEU A 157 2.21 -8.59 -3.56
C LEU A 157 2.95 -8.53 -2.22
N GLU A 158 3.19 -7.34 -1.66
CA GLU A 158 3.75 -7.18 -0.30
C GLU A 158 2.83 -7.79 0.76
N ARG A 159 1.51 -7.66 0.59
CA ARG A 159 0.49 -8.17 1.51
C ARG A 159 -0.57 -8.97 0.75
N PRO A 160 -0.30 -10.23 0.40
CA PRO A 160 -1.19 -11.04 -0.44
C PRO A 160 -2.37 -11.65 0.34
N VAL A 161 -2.94 -10.92 1.31
CA VAL A 161 -4.07 -11.36 2.13
C VAL A 161 -5.28 -11.67 1.23
N GLY A 162 -5.73 -12.92 1.21
CA GLY A 162 -6.87 -13.36 0.40
C GLY A 162 -6.66 -13.26 -1.12
N LEU A 163 -5.41 -13.05 -1.57
CA LEU A 163 -5.09 -13.01 -3.01
C LEU A 163 -5.09 -14.42 -3.58
N ASP A 164 -5.86 -14.61 -4.64
CA ASP A 164 -5.89 -15.88 -5.38
C ASP A 164 -4.52 -16.19 -6.00
N VAL A 165 -4.15 -17.47 -6.04
CA VAL A 165 -2.84 -17.92 -6.52
C VAL A 165 -2.60 -17.56 -7.99
N GLN A 166 -3.62 -17.67 -8.84
CA GLN A 166 -3.50 -17.32 -10.26
C GLN A 166 -3.35 -15.81 -10.44
N MET A 167 -4.10 -15.04 -9.66
CA MET A 167 -4.00 -13.59 -9.65
C MET A 167 -2.63 -13.13 -9.15
N GLN A 168 -2.12 -13.75 -8.07
CA GLN A 168 -0.79 -13.48 -7.55
C GLN A 168 0.30 -13.74 -8.60
N ALA A 169 0.21 -14.86 -9.32
CA ALA A 169 1.14 -15.20 -10.39
C ALA A 169 1.08 -14.16 -11.53
N ALA A 170 -0.13 -13.77 -11.96
CA ALA A 170 -0.30 -12.75 -12.99
C ALA A 170 0.30 -11.40 -12.60
N PHE A 171 0.09 -10.97 -11.35
CA PHE A 171 0.68 -9.73 -10.82
C PHE A 171 2.21 -9.84 -10.73
N ALA A 172 2.74 -10.98 -10.30
CA ALA A 172 4.18 -11.25 -10.26
C ALA A 172 4.81 -11.20 -11.66
N ASP A 173 4.14 -11.75 -12.68
CA ASP A 173 4.61 -11.72 -14.06
C ASP A 173 4.66 -10.29 -14.62
N GLU A 174 3.67 -9.47 -14.29
CA GLU A 174 3.64 -8.07 -14.70
C GLU A 174 4.76 -7.26 -14.01
N VAL A 175 4.99 -7.47 -12.72
CA VAL A 175 6.13 -6.85 -12.00
C VAL A 175 7.46 -7.33 -12.57
N ARG A 176 7.58 -8.60 -12.96
CA ARG A 176 8.78 -9.15 -13.61
C ARG A 176 9.03 -8.50 -14.97
N ALA A 177 7.97 -8.28 -15.75
CA ALA A 177 8.03 -7.60 -17.04
C ALA A 177 8.47 -6.14 -16.93
N ALA A 178 8.07 -5.44 -15.84
CA ALA A 178 8.52 -4.07 -15.55
C ALA A 178 10.04 -3.98 -15.25
N GLY A 179 10.68 -5.08 -14.87
CA GLY A 179 12.13 -5.23 -14.81
C GLY A 179 12.83 -4.17 -13.97
N ARG A 180 13.66 -3.31 -14.61
CA ARG A 180 14.42 -2.28 -13.90
C ARG A 180 13.54 -1.23 -13.21
N GLU A 181 12.41 -0.89 -13.81
CA GLU A 181 11.49 0.09 -13.21
C GLU A 181 10.97 -0.39 -11.85
N ALA A 182 10.56 -1.66 -11.77
CA ALA A 182 10.15 -2.27 -10.50
C ALA A 182 11.28 -2.23 -9.47
N LEU A 183 12.52 -2.56 -9.84
CA LEU A 183 13.66 -2.54 -8.93
C LEU A 183 13.98 -1.14 -8.41
N VAL A 184 13.94 -0.12 -9.27
CA VAL A 184 14.14 1.28 -8.86
C VAL A 184 13.04 1.72 -7.88
N ARG A 185 11.80 1.31 -8.14
CA ARG A 185 10.68 1.61 -7.26
C ARG A 185 10.83 0.94 -5.89
N ILE A 186 11.18 -0.35 -5.88
CA ILE A 186 11.45 -1.12 -4.65
C ILE A 186 12.60 -0.47 -3.85
N ALA A 187 13.68 -0.07 -4.51
CA ALA A 187 14.81 0.58 -3.85
C ALA A 187 14.44 1.92 -3.22
N ARG A 188 13.52 2.68 -3.83
CA ARG A 188 13.07 3.98 -3.33
C ARG A 188 12.04 3.88 -2.22
N GLU A 189 11.06 2.99 -2.34
CA GLU A 189 9.84 2.99 -1.52
C GLU A 189 9.58 1.65 -0.82
N GLY A 190 10.21 0.56 -1.27
CA GLY A 190 9.94 -0.78 -0.79
C GLY A 190 10.29 -0.98 0.69
N SER A 191 9.48 -1.74 1.40
CA SER A 191 9.76 -2.22 2.74
C SER A 191 10.61 -3.50 2.71
N LEU A 192 11.23 -3.86 3.84
CA LEU A 192 11.87 -5.17 3.98
C LEU A 192 10.87 -6.31 3.74
N GLU A 193 9.61 -6.13 4.17
CA GLU A 193 8.55 -7.11 3.95
C GLU A 193 8.24 -7.27 2.46
N MET A 194 8.15 -6.17 1.71
CA MET A 194 7.98 -6.22 0.25
C MET A 194 9.12 -7.00 -0.41
N VAL A 195 10.37 -6.73 -0.05
CA VAL A 195 11.53 -7.44 -0.61
C VAL A 195 11.50 -8.93 -0.28
N ARG A 196 11.07 -9.31 0.93
CA ARG A 196 10.88 -10.71 1.32
C ARG A 196 9.85 -11.42 0.44
N GLN A 197 8.66 -10.86 0.34
CA GLN A 197 7.57 -11.43 -0.47
C GLN A 197 7.95 -11.54 -1.94
N LEU A 198 8.59 -10.52 -2.51
CA LEU A 198 9.05 -10.55 -3.90
C LEU A 198 10.17 -11.57 -4.12
N ALA A 199 11.07 -11.75 -3.15
CA ALA A 199 12.11 -12.79 -3.21
C ALA A 199 11.51 -14.20 -3.13
N ASP A 200 10.45 -14.41 -2.32
CA ASP A 200 9.74 -15.69 -2.25
C ASP A 200 8.99 -16.03 -3.54
N LEU A 201 8.54 -15.00 -4.27
CA LEU A 201 7.93 -15.13 -5.59
C LEU A 201 8.97 -15.25 -6.74
N GLY A 202 10.28 -15.31 -6.43
CA GLY A 202 11.35 -15.40 -7.43
C GLY A 202 11.52 -14.13 -8.26
N LEU A 203 11.08 -12.98 -7.78
CA LEU A 203 11.20 -11.70 -8.47
C LEU A 203 12.53 -10.98 -8.16
N MET A 204 13.27 -11.46 -7.16
CA MET A 204 14.60 -10.99 -6.78
C MET A 204 15.63 -12.06 -7.17
N GLU A 205 15.89 -12.21 -8.49
CA GLU A 205 16.65 -13.32 -9.07
C GLU A 205 18.16 -13.10 -9.08
N ASP A 206 18.93 -14.24 -9.09
CA ASP A 206 20.38 -14.28 -9.08
C ASP A 206 21.05 -13.61 -10.27
N LYS A 207 20.46 -13.67 -11.46
CA LYS A 207 21.04 -13.08 -12.70
C LYS A 207 21.24 -11.56 -12.65
N ARG A 208 20.54 -10.87 -11.78
CA ARG A 208 20.59 -9.41 -11.59
C ARG A 208 20.95 -9.02 -10.16
N PHE A 209 21.42 -9.96 -9.37
CA PHE A 209 21.63 -9.79 -7.94
C PHE A 209 22.50 -8.58 -7.62
N ASP A 210 23.64 -8.44 -8.27
CA ASP A 210 24.58 -7.34 -7.98
C ASP A 210 23.96 -5.97 -8.31
N ALA A 211 23.20 -5.88 -9.41
CA ALA A 211 22.47 -4.67 -9.77
C ALA A 211 21.34 -4.35 -8.78
N GLN A 212 20.66 -5.37 -8.25
CA GLN A 212 19.62 -5.21 -7.20
C GLN A 212 20.23 -4.68 -5.91
N ILE A 213 21.34 -5.28 -5.46
CA ILE A 213 22.07 -4.85 -4.26
C ILE A 213 22.54 -3.41 -4.41
N GLU A 214 23.08 -3.04 -5.57
CA GLU A 214 23.55 -1.67 -5.80
C GLU A 214 22.40 -0.64 -5.76
N LEU A 215 21.28 -0.94 -6.39
CA LEU A 215 20.09 -0.08 -6.32
C LEU A 215 19.54 0.08 -4.89
N LEU A 216 19.50 -1.01 -4.11
CA LEU A 216 19.06 -0.96 -2.72
C LEU A 216 20.03 -0.15 -1.84
N ARG A 217 21.35 -0.22 -2.10
CA ARG A 217 22.36 0.62 -1.42
C ARG A 217 22.15 2.10 -1.75
N GLN A 218 21.93 2.43 -3.02
CA GLN A 218 21.63 3.79 -3.45
C GLN A 218 20.34 4.34 -2.83
N GLY A 219 19.34 3.47 -2.61
CA GLY A 219 18.11 3.76 -1.88
C GLY A 219 18.26 3.80 -0.35
N ASN A 220 19.47 3.60 0.19
CA ASN A 220 19.75 3.49 1.64
C ASN A 220 18.96 2.35 2.33
N ARG A 221 18.69 1.25 1.62
CA ARG A 221 17.92 0.09 2.09
C ARG A 221 18.85 -1.02 2.58
N MET A 222 19.66 -0.75 3.59
CA MET A 222 20.68 -1.67 4.09
C MET A 222 20.09 -2.93 4.73
N ASP A 223 18.90 -2.84 5.32
CA ASP A 223 18.11 -3.95 5.84
C ASP A 223 17.74 -4.96 4.73
N CYS A 224 17.32 -4.46 3.57
CA CYS A 224 16.99 -5.27 2.39
C CYS A 224 18.26 -5.91 1.78
N VAL A 225 19.35 -5.16 1.74
CA VAL A 225 20.66 -5.67 1.28
C VAL A 225 21.12 -6.85 2.14
N ALA A 226 21.09 -6.67 3.47
CA ALA A 226 21.50 -7.72 4.40
C ALA A 226 20.65 -8.99 4.23
N PHE A 227 19.34 -8.83 4.13
CA PHE A 227 18.41 -9.95 3.91
C PHE A 227 18.70 -10.73 2.61
N LEU A 228 18.88 -10.03 1.48
CA LEU A 228 19.15 -10.69 0.20
C LEU A 228 20.51 -11.39 0.18
N MET A 229 21.54 -10.80 0.78
CA MET A 229 22.87 -11.44 0.88
C MET A 229 22.82 -12.70 1.74
N GLU A 230 22.13 -12.65 2.88
CA GLU A 230 21.93 -13.82 3.74
C GLU A 230 21.15 -14.94 3.04
N ARG A 231 20.07 -14.58 2.31
CA ARG A 231 19.28 -15.54 1.52
C ARG A 231 20.13 -16.24 0.47
N ARG A 232 20.95 -15.49 -0.29
CA ARG A 232 21.85 -16.04 -1.30
C ARG A 232 22.87 -16.99 -0.69
N HIS A 233 23.45 -16.63 0.46
CA HIS A 233 24.42 -17.47 1.16
C HIS A 233 23.79 -18.82 1.58
N ARG A 234 22.58 -18.80 2.12
CA ARG A 234 21.85 -20.01 2.52
C ARG A 234 21.53 -20.90 1.30
N SER A 235 21.09 -20.31 0.19
CA SER A 235 20.78 -21.06 -1.03
C SER A 235 22.03 -21.70 -1.63
N GLY A 236 23.18 -21.03 -1.60
CA GLY A 236 24.47 -21.59 -2.03
C GLY A 236 24.92 -22.77 -1.16
N ALA A 237 24.80 -22.63 0.16
CA ALA A 237 25.16 -23.70 1.10
C ALA A 237 24.27 -24.95 0.93
N GLN A 238 22.97 -24.78 0.67
CA GLN A 238 22.05 -25.90 0.40
C GLN A 238 22.35 -26.60 -0.95
N ALA A 239 22.77 -25.85 -1.96
CA ALA A 239 23.15 -26.43 -3.24
C ALA A 239 24.42 -27.28 -3.13
N ASP A 240 25.39 -26.84 -2.33
CA ASP A 240 26.61 -27.61 -2.06
C ASP A 240 26.33 -28.91 -1.29
N GLU A 241 25.48 -28.88 -0.27
CA GLU A 241 25.08 -30.07 0.50
C GLU A 241 24.30 -31.09 -0.34
N THR A 242 23.44 -30.64 -1.25
CA THR A 242 22.70 -31.52 -2.16
C THR A 242 23.62 -32.11 -3.22
N GLY A 243 24.54 -31.33 -3.76
CA GLY A 243 25.55 -31.78 -4.70
C GLY A 243 26.50 -32.85 -4.11
N GLU A 244 26.92 -32.70 -2.85
CA GLU A 244 27.73 -33.69 -2.13
C GLU A 244 26.96 -34.98 -1.83
N ARG A 245 25.66 -34.90 -1.49
CA ARG A 245 24.82 -36.08 -1.27
C ARG A 245 24.58 -36.87 -2.55
N ASP A 246 24.30 -36.19 -3.67
CA ASP A 246 24.12 -36.84 -4.97
C ASP A 246 25.43 -37.45 -5.49
N ALA A 247 26.57 -36.78 -5.30
CA ALA A 247 27.89 -37.31 -5.65
C ALA A 247 28.24 -38.56 -4.80
N SER A 248 27.92 -38.53 -3.49
CA SER A 248 28.16 -39.64 -2.59
C SER A 248 27.22 -40.83 -2.86
N ALA A 249 25.97 -40.59 -3.25
CA ALA A 249 25.01 -41.61 -3.67
C ALA A 249 25.41 -42.25 -5.00
N SER A 250 25.90 -41.46 -5.96
CA SER A 250 26.43 -41.95 -7.25
C SER A 250 27.71 -42.79 -7.09
N LEU A 251 28.60 -42.41 -6.17
CA LEU A 251 29.79 -43.20 -5.85
C LEU A 251 29.40 -44.53 -5.19
N ARG A 252 28.48 -44.55 -4.23
CA ARG A 252 28.04 -45.80 -3.60
C ARG A 252 27.35 -46.73 -4.58
N SER A 253 26.58 -46.24 -5.54
CA SER A 253 25.96 -47.01 -6.62
C SER A 253 26.97 -47.65 -7.59
N LYS A 254 28.12 -47.02 -7.81
CA LYS A 254 29.21 -47.54 -8.70
C LYS A 254 30.08 -48.60 -8.01
N PHE A 255 30.10 -48.68 -6.69
CA PHE A 255 30.88 -49.62 -5.92
C PHE A 255 30.06 -50.70 -5.21
N ALA A 256 28.74 -50.73 -5.42
CA ALA A 256 27.87 -51.81 -4.97
C ALA A 256 27.86 -52.90 -6.07
N LEU A 257 28.84 -53.84 -5.95
CA LEU A 257 28.87 -55.17 -6.60
C LEU A 257 28.46 -56.20 -5.56
#